data_8c4d95277e4dd7914d19ed09a346cd32
#
_entry.id   8c4d95277e4dd7914d19ed09a346cd32
#
_cell.length_a   1.000
_cell.length_b   1.000
_cell.length_c   1.000
_cell.angle_alpha   90.00
_cell.angle_beta   90.00
_cell.angle_gamma   90.00
#
_symmetry.space_group_name_H-M   'P 1'
#
loop_
_entity.id
_entity.type
_entity.pdbx_description
1 polymer ?
#
loop_
_entity_poly.entity_id
_entity_poly.type
_entity_poly.pdbx_seq_one_letter_code
_entity_poly.pdbx_strand_id
1 'polypeptide(L)'
;INVNNVNIGKPFTTENNGYSNLMTPNESRLRNYSYLASIIVDFESTIYINDNGVEIELDKKIIKNILIGSIPILLRSKYCTLNDTLYNDECEYDYGGYSIINGNEKVIISQERKVYNIPQVFENNKPSCKYSYVCEITTVKENDYYMPRISTIKITKKQNIYENHLRVSLPHLKQEIPLFILFKALGSLNDKEIINYIIDNDGSKLDTQIIKILHLSIEEGSSIETEFEAIEYISKYINNSTYNVSDEKKIKYVKEHVLKDYLTHLPNDLSKLFFTGHMVNKLLKCYLRVIPFDDRDSYKNKRIDCIGPLLGSLTHQCFNKITKDI
;
A
#
# COMPACT_ATOMS: atom_id res chain seq x y z
N ILE A 1 21.62 8.43 2.63
CA ILE A 1 21.22 9.48 3.59
C ILE A 1 20.24 8.88 4.57
N ASN A 2 20.57 8.97 5.86
CA ASN A 2 19.72 8.49 6.96
C ASN A 2 19.23 9.68 7.80
N VAL A 3 18.03 9.53 8.35
CA VAL A 3 17.45 10.49 9.29
C VAL A 3 17.60 9.92 10.70
N ASN A 4 18.39 10.58 11.55
CA ASN A 4 18.70 10.04 12.88
C ASN A 4 17.70 10.51 13.92
N ASN A 5 17.44 11.81 13.99
CA ASN A 5 16.51 12.40 14.95
C ASN A 5 15.51 13.31 14.26
N VAL A 6 14.24 13.19 14.65
CA VAL A 6 13.16 14.10 14.21
C VAL A 6 12.64 14.81 15.45
N ASN A 7 12.78 16.12 15.48
CA ASN A 7 12.31 16.95 16.58
C ASN A 7 11.21 17.89 16.09
N ILE A 8 10.05 17.83 16.73
CA ILE A 8 8.94 18.75 16.46
C ILE A 8 8.93 19.78 17.60
N GLY A 9 9.16 21.04 17.24
CA GLY A 9 9.13 22.16 18.18
C GLY A 9 7.72 22.45 18.68
N LYS A 10 7.59 23.51 19.45
CA LYS A 10 6.29 24.11 19.79
C LYS A 10 6.03 25.29 18.86
N PRO A 11 4.77 25.70 18.66
CA PRO A 11 4.44 26.89 17.92
C PRO A 11 5.08 28.14 18.55
N PHE A 12 5.80 28.92 17.76
CA PHE A 12 6.42 30.15 18.17
C PHE A 12 6.23 31.24 17.11
N THR A 13 6.26 32.49 17.55
CA THR A 13 6.27 33.66 16.68
C THR A 13 7.53 34.46 16.92
N THR A 14 8.10 35.01 15.85
CA THR A 14 9.26 35.91 15.95
C THR A 14 8.79 37.31 15.58
N GLU A 15 8.95 38.24 16.53
CA GLU A 15 8.63 39.64 16.35
C GLU A 15 9.69 40.37 15.52
N ASN A 16 9.34 41.52 14.95
CA ASN A 16 10.25 42.31 14.11
C ASN A 16 11.54 42.73 14.83
N ASN A 17 11.53 42.75 16.16
CA ASN A 17 12.70 43.05 17.00
C ASN A 17 13.62 41.82 17.22
N GLY A 18 13.30 40.67 16.58
CA GLY A 18 14.03 39.42 16.72
C GLY A 18 13.70 38.59 17.98
N TYR A 19 12.76 39.06 18.79
CA TYR A 19 12.35 38.33 20.01
C TYR A 19 11.36 37.22 19.61
N SER A 20 11.59 35.98 20.09
CA SER A 20 10.74 34.82 19.79
C SER A 20 9.97 34.42 21.05
N ASN A 21 8.64 34.37 20.89
CA ASN A 21 7.71 33.95 21.94
C ASN A 21 6.95 32.69 21.53
N LEU A 22 6.53 31.92 22.54
CA LEU A 22 5.56 30.83 22.28
C LEU A 22 4.25 31.46 21.83
N MET A 23 3.74 30.97 20.70
CA MET A 23 2.49 31.40 20.13
C MET A 23 1.32 30.73 20.85
N THR A 24 0.30 31.51 21.24
CA THR A 24 -0.96 30.97 21.73
C THR A 24 -1.98 30.83 20.60
N PRO A 25 -2.96 29.90 20.71
CA PRO A 25 -4.02 29.76 19.71
C PRO A 25 -4.83 31.06 19.54
N ASN A 26 -5.14 31.75 20.64
CA ASN A 26 -5.87 33.03 20.59
C ASN A 26 -5.09 34.09 19.82
N GLU A 27 -3.79 34.21 20.06
CA GLU A 27 -2.91 35.11 19.30
C GLU A 27 -2.91 34.78 17.81
N SER A 28 -2.85 33.48 17.45
CA SER A 28 -2.94 33.04 16.04
C SER A 28 -4.22 33.49 15.35
N ARG A 29 -5.36 33.45 16.06
CA ARG A 29 -6.65 33.91 15.52
C ARG A 29 -6.67 35.42 15.33
N LEU A 30 -6.24 36.16 16.35
CA LEU A 30 -6.29 37.61 16.33
C LEU A 30 -5.34 38.23 15.31
N ARG A 31 -4.16 37.64 15.13
CA ARG A 31 -3.11 38.15 14.22
C ARG A 31 -3.14 37.51 12.83
N ASN A 32 -4.13 36.67 12.54
CA ASN A 32 -4.23 35.89 11.30
C ASN A 32 -2.99 35.05 10.97
N TYR A 33 -2.37 34.49 12.00
CA TYR A 33 -1.23 33.59 11.85
C TYR A 33 -1.69 32.14 11.75
N SER A 34 -0.80 31.30 11.21
CA SER A 34 -0.98 29.85 11.24
C SER A 34 -0.26 29.26 12.47
N TYR A 35 -0.98 28.45 13.24
CA TYR A 35 -0.46 27.80 14.43
C TYR A 35 0.37 26.59 14.03
N LEU A 36 1.66 26.81 13.75
CA LEU A 36 2.60 25.87 13.18
C LEU A 36 3.76 25.57 14.13
N ALA A 37 4.22 24.33 14.14
CA ALA A 37 5.48 23.95 14.76
C ALA A 37 6.51 23.56 13.72
N SER A 38 7.77 23.92 13.95
CA SER A 38 8.88 23.58 13.07
C SER A 38 9.29 22.12 13.24
N ILE A 39 9.63 21.47 12.13
CA ILE A 39 10.21 20.12 12.07
C ILE A 39 11.71 20.28 11.84
N ILE A 40 12.50 19.86 12.82
CA ILE A 40 13.96 19.92 12.81
C ILE A 40 14.49 18.49 12.80
N VAL A 41 15.47 18.23 11.94
CA VAL A 41 15.99 16.88 11.70
C VAL A 41 17.51 16.88 11.69
N ASP A 42 18.08 15.78 12.15
CA ASP A 42 19.48 15.47 12.01
C ASP A 42 19.68 14.48 10.86
N PHE A 43 20.46 14.88 9.85
CA PHE A 43 20.80 14.03 8.71
C PHE A 43 22.19 13.43 8.87
N GLU A 44 22.29 12.18 8.52
CA GLU A 44 23.54 11.45 8.34
C GLU A 44 23.73 11.11 6.87
N SER A 45 24.78 11.63 6.26
CA SER A 45 25.16 11.31 4.87
C SER A 45 26.40 10.44 4.89
N THR A 46 26.29 9.23 4.33
CA THR A 46 27.41 8.29 4.19
C THR A 46 27.66 8.06 2.71
N ILE A 47 28.89 8.18 2.29
CA ILE A 47 29.33 7.92 0.90
C ILE A 47 29.99 6.56 0.86
N TYR A 48 29.47 5.68 0.00
CA TYR A 48 30.03 4.34 -0.24
C TYR A 48 30.63 4.25 -1.65
N ILE A 49 31.77 3.56 -1.77
CA ILE A 49 32.23 3.05 -3.07
C ILE A 49 31.94 1.56 -3.11
N ASN A 50 31.40 1.12 -4.25
CA ASN A 50 31.19 -0.30 -4.52
C ASN A 50 32.40 -0.81 -5.29
N ASP A 51 33.29 -1.53 -4.61
CA ASP A 51 34.46 -2.21 -5.24
C ASP A 51 34.20 -3.71 -5.25
N ASN A 52 34.00 -4.26 -6.46
CA ASN A 52 33.76 -5.69 -6.72
C ASN A 52 32.61 -6.32 -5.88
N GLY A 53 31.57 -5.55 -5.55
CA GLY A 53 30.43 -6.01 -4.78
C GLY A 53 30.56 -5.83 -3.26
N VAL A 54 31.66 -5.23 -2.79
CA VAL A 54 31.87 -4.83 -1.40
C VAL A 54 31.66 -3.33 -1.27
N GLU A 55 30.74 -2.91 -0.41
CA GLU A 55 30.50 -1.49 -0.11
C GLU A 55 31.51 -1.01 0.94
N ILE A 56 32.40 -0.11 0.53
CA ILE A 56 33.42 0.49 1.40
C ILE A 56 32.96 1.90 1.74
N GLU A 57 32.82 2.18 3.04
CA GLU A 57 32.46 3.52 3.55
C GLU A 57 33.68 4.46 3.37
N LEU A 58 33.50 5.56 2.64
CA LEU A 58 34.51 6.56 2.39
C LEU A 58 34.45 7.73 3.35
N ASP A 59 33.27 8.27 3.54
CA ASP A 59 33.05 9.48 4.36
C ASP A 59 31.68 9.43 5.02
N LYS A 60 31.64 9.94 6.24
CA LYS A 60 30.41 10.04 7.05
C LYS A 60 30.27 11.45 7.61
N LYS A 61 29.22 12.16 7.19
CA LYS A 61 28.94 13.52 7.62
C LYS A 61 27.60 13.59 8.31
N ILE A 62 27.58 14.14 9.53
CA ILE A 62 26.37 14.39 10.31
C ILE A 62 26.10 15.89 10.31
N ILE A 63 24.89 16.27 9.83
CA ILE A 63 24.43 17.64 9.78
C ILE A 63 23.24 17.73 10.73
N LYS A 64 23.38 18.53 11.78
CA LYS A 64 22.39 18.64 12.85
C LYS A 64 21.48 19.87 12.69
N ASN A 65 20.28 19.77 13.27
CA ASN A 65 19.32 20.89 13.40
C ASN A 65 18.90 21.51 12.05
N ILE A 66 18.65 20.69 11.05
CA ILE A 66 18.13 21.18 9.75
C ILE A 66 16.62 21.37 9.86
N LEU A 67 16.16 22.58 9.58
CA LEU A 67 14.74 22.89 9.44
C LEU A 67 14.24 22.34 8.09
N ILE A 68 13.37 21.35 8.11
CA ILE A 68 12.75 20.78 6.91
C ILE A 68 11.50 21.57 6.52
N GLY A 69 10.70 21.96 7.51
CA GLY A 69 9.44 22.65 7.28
C GLY A 69 8.66 22.83 8.58
N SER A 70 7.40 23.19 8.43
CA SER A 70 6.49 23.38 9.55
C SER A 70 5.21 22.58 9.36
N ILE A 71 4.66 22.08 10.47
CA ILE A 71 3.41 21.30 10.49
C ILE A 71 2.35 22.01 11.33
N PRO A 72 1.10 22.06 10.91
CA PRO A 72 0.00 22.57 11.72
C PRO A 72 -0.18 21.73 12.99
N ILE A 73 -0.26 22.39 14.13
CA ILE A 73 -0.49 21.72 15.40
C ILE A 73 -1.98 21.74 15.74
N LEU A 74 -2.47 20.56 16.12
CA LEU A 74 -3.84 20.43 16.62
C LEU A 74 -3.93 20.98 18.03
N LEU A 75 -4.96 21.76 18.31
CA LEU A 75 -5.22 22.26 19.64
C LEU A 75 -5.41 21.10 20.62
N ARG A 76 -4.88 21.27 21.82
CA ARG A 76 -4.85 20.27 22.91
C ARG A 76 -4.10 18.97 22.60
N SER A 77 -3.34 18.93 21.49
CA SER A 77 -2.40 17.83 21.23
C SER A 77 -1.15 17.95 22.08
N LYS A 78 -0.31 16.90 22.11
CA LYS A 78 0.96 16.87 22.87
C LYS A 78 1.88 18.07 22.61
N TYR A 79 1.87 18.63 21.40
CA TYR A 79 2.73 19.75 20.99
C TYR A 79 2.05 21.11 21.11
N CYS A 80 0.83 21.15 21.61
CA CYS A 80 0.10 22.38 21.81
C CYS A 80 0.65 23.15 23.02
N THR A 81 0.82 24.47 22.89
CA THR A 81 1.31 25.35 23.97
C THR A 81 0.35 25.45 25.15
N LEU A 82 -0.94 25.16 24.94
CA LEU A 82 -1.95 25.16 26.00
C LEU A 82 -1.68 24.16 27.12
N ASN A 83 -0.89 23.11 26.85
CA ASN A 83 -0.55 22.12 27.88
C ASN A 83 0.49 22.62 28.87
N ASP A 84 1.25 23.67 28.54
CA ASP A 84 2.34 24.16 29.35
C ASP A 84 2.03 25.48 30.06
N THR A 85 1.00 26.17 29.64
CA THR A 85 0.64 27.49 30.18
C THR A 85 -0.41 27.34 31.27
N LEU A 86 -0.09 27.91 32.46
CA LEU A 86 -1.02 27.98 33.58
C LEU A 86 -2.20 28.93 33.34
N TYR A 87 -2.04 29.87 32.40
CA TYR A 87 -3.08 30.82 31.98
C TYR A 87 -3.56 30.47 30.56
N ASN A 88 -4.77 29.99 30.49
CA ASN A 88 -5.43 29.65 29.25
C ASN A 88 -6.49 30.71 28.95
N ASP A 89 -6.30 31.50 27.89
CA ASP A 89 -7.34 32.38 27.33
C ASP A 89 -8.39 31.62 26.50
N GLU A 90 -8.30 30.28 26.47
CA GLU A 90 -9.20 29.40 25.73
C GLU A 90 -10.33 28.89 26.62
N CYS A 91 -11.48 28.66 25.98
CA CYS A 91 -12.63 28.05 26.68
C CYS A 91 -12.25 26.69 27.26
N GLU A 92 -12.58 26.47 28.53
CA GLU A 92 -12.29 25.23 29.24
C GLU A 92 -13.05 24.03 28.62
N TYR A 93 -14.19 24.28 28.02
CA TYR A 93 -15.03 23.27 27.36
C TYR A 93 -14.66 23.01 25.88
N ASP A 94 -13.64 23.67 25.35
CA ASP A 94 -13.17 23.39 24.01
C ASP A 94 -12.36 22.07 24.01
N TYR A 95 -12.84 21.07 23.29
CA TYR A 95 -12.19 19.76 23.15
C TYR A 95 -10.92 19.78 22.28
N GLY A 96 -10.69 20.83 21.50
CA GLY A 96 -9.58 20.93 20.56
C GLY A 96 -9.72 19.96 19.36
N GLY A 97 -8.59 19.47 18.86
CA GLY A 97 -8.56 18.55 17.71
C GLY A 97 -8.70 19.22 16.34
N TYR A 98 -8.63 20.53 16.28
CA TYR A 98 -8.61 21.34 15.05
C TYR A 98 -7.31 22.14 14.95
N SER A 99 -7.04 22.69 13.77
CA SER A 99 -5.86 23.50 13.48
C SER A 99 -6.27 24.93 13.19
N ILE A 100 -5.39 25.90 13.46
CA ILE A 100 -5.57 27.30 13.06
C ILE A 100 -4.63 27.60 11.91
N ILE A 101 -5.19 28.00 10.77
CA ILE A 101 -4.46 28.34 9.54
C ILE A 101 -4.90 29.73 9.08
N ASN A 102 -3.95 30.67 9.01
CA ASN A 102 -4.23 32.07 8.67
C ASN A 102 -5.39 32.66 9.50
N GLY A 103 -5.37 32.39 10.82
CA GLY A 103 -6.39 32.84 11.75
C GLY A 103 -7.72 32.09 11.71
N ASN A 104 -7.91 31.18 10.76
CA ASN A 104 -9.14 30.41 10.63
C ASN A 104 -9.00 29.00 11.21
N GLU A 105 -10.01 28.57 11.93
CA GLU A 105 -10.11 27.23 12.45
C GLU A 105 -10.44 26.25 11.34
N LYS A 106 -9.63 25.19 11.20
CA LYS A 106 -9.75 24.17 10.16
C LYS A 106 -9.79 22.79 10.78
N VAL A 107 -10.76 21.99 10.35
CA VAL A 107 -10.93 20.59 10.76
C VAL A 107 -10.65 19.68 9.58
N ILE A 108 -9.89 18.63 9.80
CA ILE A 108 -9.73 17.55 8.83
C ILE A 108 -10.81 16.51 9.09
N ILE A 109 -11.72 16.37 8.12
CA ILE A 109 -12.83 15.43 8.21
C ILE A 109 -12.29 14.01 8.01
N SER A 110 -12.66 13.10 8.90
CA SER A 110 -12.34 11.68 8.79
C SER A 110 -12.89 11.09 7.50
N GLN A 111 -12.11 10.21 6.85
CA GLN A 111 -12.45 9.60 5.57
C GLN A 111 -12.75 8.11 5.74
N GLU A 112 -13.84 7.65 5.12
CA GLU A 112 -14.17 6.23 5.04
C GLU A 112 -13.34 5.57 3.94
N ARG A 113 -12.80 4.39 4.22
CA ARG A 113 -12.10 3.56 3.25
C ARG A 113 -12.47 2.09 3.38
N LYS A 114 -12.15 1.31 2.37
CA LYS A 114 -12.21 -0.15 2.42
C LYS A 114 -11.18 -0.70 3.41
N VAL A 115 -11.48 -1.86 3.98
CA VAL A 115 -10.51 -2.63 4.77
C VAL A 115 -9.34 -3.08 3.87
N TYR A 116 -8.12 -2.98 4.39
CA TYR A 116 -6.92 -3.49 3.71
C TYR A 116 -6.62 -4.92 4.13
N ASN A 117 -5.84 -5.61 3.30
CA ASN A 117 -5.30 -6.95 3.53
C ASN A 117 -6.33 -8.07 3.74
N ILE A 118 -7.58 -7.82 3.35
CA ILE A 118 -8.65 -8.83 3.39
C ILE A 118 -9.18 -9.05 1.98
N PRO A 119 -9.18 -10.29 1.45
CA PRO A 119 -9.72 -10.59 0.14
C PRO A 119 -11.25 -10.53 0.17
N GLN A 120 -11.83 -9.83 -0.78
CA GLN A 120 -13.27 -9.68 -0.97
C GLN A 120 -13.69 -10.21 -2.33
N VAL A 121 -14.79 -10.97 -2.38
CA VAL A 121 -15.31 -11.56 -3.60
C VAL A 121 -16.61 -10.88 -3.99
N PHE A 122 -16.67 -10.43 -5.24
CA PHE A 122 -17.83 -9.75 -5.80
C PHE A 122 -18.32 -10.43 -7.08
N GLU A 123 -19.63 -10.42 -7.28
CA GLU A 123 -20.25 -10.79 -8.54
C GLU A 123 -20.31 -9.58 -9.48
N ASN A 124 -19.97 -9.80 -10.74
CA ASN A 124 -20.04 -8.77 -11.77
C ASN A 124 -21.18 -9.06 -12.76
N ASN A 125 -22.32 -8.43 -12.53
CA ASN A 125 -23.54 -8.64 -13.29
C ASN A 125 -23.63 -7.80 -14.56
N LYS A 126 -22.59 -6.99 -14.90
CA LYS A 126 -22.62 -6.15 -16.11
C LYS A 126 -22.49 -7.03 -17.36
N PRO A 127 -23.43 -6.92 -18.34
CA PRO A 127 -23.40 -7.75 -19.55
C PRO A 127 -22.13 -7.56 -20.39
N SER A 128 -21.59 -6.34 -20.40
CA SER A 128 -20.39 -5.97 -21.17
C SER A 128 -19.07 -6.43 -20.54
N CYS A 129 -19.11 -6.98 -19.34
CA CYS A 129 -17.90 -7.41 -18.64
C CYS A 129 -17.49 -8.81 -19.03
N LYS A 130 -16.20 -9.01 -19.31
CA LYS A 130 -15.60 -10.31 -19.63
C LYS A 130 -15.56 -11.29 -18.44
N TYR A 131 -15.69 -10.76 -17.23
CA TYR A 131 -15.52 -11.51 -15.98
C TYR A 131 -16.84 -11.63 -15.25
N SER A 132 -17.09 -12.82 -14.69
CA SER A 132 -18.28 -13.11 -13.88
C SER A 132 -18.08 -12.79 -12.41
N TYR A 133 -16.95 -13.21 -11.86
CA TYR A 133 -16.59 -13.07 -10.45
C TYR A 133 -15.19 -12.51 -10.30
N VAL A 134 -15.00 -11.69 -9.30
CA VAL A 134 -13.75 -11.00 -9.02
C VAL A 134 -13.44 -11.10 -7.53
N CYS A 135 -12.28 -11.64 -7.18
CA CYS A 135 -11.69 -11.52 -5.86
C CYS A 135 -10.71 -10.33 -5.87
N GLU A 136 -10.99 -9.33 -5.09
CA GLU A 136 -10.19 -8.09 -5.00
C GLU A 136 -9.54 -7.99 -3.62
N ILE A 137 -8.28 -7.64 -3.60
CA ILE A 137 -7.58 -7.29 -2.36
C ILE A 137 -6.81 -5.99 -2.54
N THR A 138 -6.92 -5.11 -1.55
CA THR A 138 -6.10 -3.92 -1.45
C THR A 138 -5.06 -4.16 -0.36
N THR A 139 -3.79 -4.20 -0.72
CA THR A 139 -2.69 -4.55 0.17
C THR A 139 -1.89 -3.34 0.59
N VAL A 140 -1.56 -3.28 1.86
CA VAL A 140 -0.68 -2.27 2.48
C VAL A 140 0.21 -2.98 3.48
N LYS A 141 1.49 -2.65 3.49
CA LYS A 141 2.44 -3.14 4.47
C LYS A 141 2.13 -2.51 5.84
N GLU A 142 2.24 -3.29 6.89
CA GLU A 142 2.05 -2.78 8.25
C GLU A 142 3.09 -1.71 8.60
N ASN A 143 2.64 -0.67 9.30
CA ASN A 143 3.46 0.46 9.74
C ASN A 143 4.11 1.31 8.63
N ASP A 144 3.72 1.12 7.39
CA ASP A 144 4.18 1.93 6.26
C ASP A 144 3.03 2.76 5.69
N TYR A 145 3.28 4.06 5.48
CA TYR A 145 2.36 4.93 4.73
C TYR A 145 2.50 4.74 3.21
N TYR A 146 2.74 3.49 2.79
CA TYR A 146 2.87 3.14 1.38
C TYR A 146 1.54 3.28 0.66
N MET A 147 1.61 3.61 -0.63
CA MET A 147 0.40 3.63 -1.46
C MET A 147 -0.23 2.23 -1.53
N PRO A 148 -1.54 2.12 -1.27
CA PRO A 148 -2.23 0.84 -1.39
C PRO A 148 -2.08 0.24 -2.78
N ARG A 149 -1.80 -1.07 -2.86
CA ARG A 149 -1.72 -1.82 -4.11
C ARG A 149 -2.94 -2.72 -4.23
N ILE A 150 -3.56 -2.69 -5.40
CA ILE A 150 -4.74 -3.51 -5.68
C ILE A 150 -4.29 -4.68 -6.54
N SER A 151 -4.65 -5.89 -6.12
CA SER A 151 -4.49 -7.12 -6.89
C SER A 151 -5.84 -7.80 -7.00
N THR A 152 -6.15 -8.37 -8.17
CA THR A 152 -7.43 -9.02 -8.39
C THR A 152 -7.25 -10.37 -9.08
N ILE A 153 -8.05 -11.36 -8.64
CA ILE A 153 -8.18 -12.65 -9.30
C ILE A 153 -9.59 -12.72 -9.87
N LYS A 154 -9.72 -13.08 -11.15
CA LYS A 154 -10.97 -12.99 -11.89
C LYS A 154 -11.29 -14.30 -12.59
N ILE A 155 -12.57 -14.63 -12.69
CA ILE A 155 -13.09 -15.75 -13.49
C ILE A 155 -13.71 -15.18 -14.77
N THR A 156 -13.28 -15.69 -15.92
CA THR A 156 -13.85 -15.29 -17.21
C THR A 156 -15.29 -15.79 -17.35
N LYS A 157 -16.12 -15.03 -18.07
CA LYS A 157 -17.51 -15.34 -18.32
C LYS A 157 -17.60 -16.25 -19.56
N LYS A 158 -18.01 -17.50 -19.39
CA LYS A 158 -18.24 -18.44 -20.48
C LYS A 158 -19.58 -19.15 -20.30
N GLN A 159 -20.01 -19.87 -21.35
CA GLN A 159 -21.31 -20.57 -21.36
C GLN A 159 -21.32 -21.76 -20.39
N ASN A 160 -20.20 -22.46 -20.25
CA ASN A 160 -20.08 -23.63 -19.38
C ASN A 160 -19.24 -23.32 -18.14
N ILE A 161 -19.64 -23.86 -16.98
CA ILE A 161 -18.96 -23.66 -15.68
C ILE A 161 -17.51 -24.16 -15.74
N TYR A 162 -17.24 -25.23 -16.50
CA TYR A 162 -15.90 -25.84 -16.57
C TYR A 162 -15.00 -25.26 -17.66
N GLU A 163 -15.47 -24.26 -18.42
CA GLU A 163 -14.69 -23.59 -19.46
C GLU A 163 -14.18 -22.21 -19.04
N ASN A 164 -14.10 -21.96 -17.77
CA ASN A 164 -13.70 -20.67 -17.22
C ASN A 164 -12.20 -20.62 -16.97
N HIS A 165 -11.57 -19.52 -17.41
CA HIS A 165 -10.16 -19.25 -17.12
C HIS A 165 -10.03 -18.33 -15.92
N LEU A 166 -9.03 -18.61 -15.10
CA LEU A 166 -8.64 -17.76 -13.99
C LEU A 166 -7.52 -16.80 -14.42
N ARG A 167 -7.78 -15.52 -14.27
CA ARG A 167 -6.85 -14.44 -14.61
C ARG A 167 -6.50 -13.63 -13.39
N VAL A 168 -5.24 -13.20 -13.32
CA VAL A 168 -4.74 -12.35 -12.24
C VAL A 168 -4.30 -11.01 -12.80
N SER A 169 -4.76 -9.94 -12.17
CA SER A 169 -4.28 -8.60 -12.45
C SER A 169 -3.32 -8.18 -11.34
N LEU A 170 -2.09 -7.88 -11.73
CA LEU A 170 -1.02 -7.44 -10.83
C LEU A 170 -0.74 -5.95 -11.00
N PRO A 171 -0.21 -5.29 -9.95
CA PRO A 171 0.31 -3.94 -10.08
C PRO A 171 1.38 -3.87 -11.18
N HIS A 172 1.48 -2.72 -11.85
CA HIS A 172 2.46 -2.44 -12.92
C HIS A 172 2.29 -3.19 -14.25
N LEU A 173 1.35 -4.13 -14.37
CA LEU A 173 1.07 -4.81 -15.61
C LEU A 173 -0.11 -4.17 -16.36
N LYS A 174 -0.03 -4.15 -17.70
CA LYS A 174 -1.12 -3.67 -18.58
C LYS A 174 -2.23 -4.70 -18.76
N GLN A 175 -1.86 -5.97 -18.76
CA GLN A 175 -2.78 -7.07 -19.06
C GLN A 175 -2.78 -8.07 -17.91
N GLU A 176 -3.82 -8.84 -17.88
CA GLU A 176 -3.98 -9.92 -16.92
C GLU A 176 -3.20 -11.14 -17.37
N ILE A 177 -2.64 -11.84 -16.40
CA ILE A 177 -1.86 -13.06 -16.61
C ILE A 177 -2.65 -14.31 -16.17
N PRO A 178 -2.37 -15.48 -16.73
CA PRO A 178 -2.91 -16.74 -16.24
C PRO A 178 -2.47 -17.02 -14.80
N LEU A 179 -3.38 -17.60 -14.01
CA LEU A 179 -3.14 -17.86 -12.59
C LEU A 179 -1.94 -18.77 -12.34
N PHE A 180 -1.82 -19.88 -13.07
CA PHE A 180 -0.75 -20.88 -12.88
C PHE A 180 0.64 -20.30 -13.20
N ILE A 181 0.73 -19.36 -14.14
CA ILE A 181 1.98 -18.67 -14.45
C ILE A 181 2.44 -17.80 -13.26
N LEU A 182 1.51 -17.18 -12.53
CA LEU A 182 1.85 -16.46 -11.31
C LEU A 182 2.40 -17.38 -10.22
N PHE A 183 1.78 -18.55 -10.00
CA PHE A 183 2.28 -19.53 -9.04
C PHE A 183 3.69 -20.02 -9.39
N LYS A 184 3.96 -20.29 -10.67
CA LYS A 184 5.28 -20.68 -11.16
C LYS A 184 6.31 -19.57 -10.99
N ALA A 185 5.94 -18.31 -11.23
CA ALA A 185 6.81 -17.14 -11.01
C ALA A 185 7.12 -16.89 -9.51
N LEU A 186 6.27 -17.36 -8.59
CA LEU A 186 6.49 -17.30 -7.14
C LEU A 186 7.26 -18.53 -6.60
N GLY A 187 7.68 -19.47 -7.49
CA GLY A 187 8.53 -20.60 -7.14
C GLY A 187 7.85 -21.96 -7.01
N SER A 188 6.51 -22.07 -7.17
CA SER A 188 5.82 -23.36 -7.18
C SER A 188 5.69 -23.89 -8.60
N LEU A 189 6.56 -24.82 -9.01
CA LEU A 189 6.62 -25.35 -10.37
C LEU A 189 5.67 -26.55 -10.59
N ASN A 190 5.31 -27.26 -9.54
CA ASN A 190 4.53 -28.47 -9.61
C ASN A 190 3.02 -28.16 -9.53
N ASP A 191 2.27 -28.50 -10.57
CA ASP A 191 0.83 -28.25 -10.62
C ASP A 191 0.04 -28.94 -9.48
N LYS A 192 0.52 -30.09 -8.99
CA LYS A 192 -0.08 -30.76 -7.82
C LYS A 192 0.08 -29.96 -6.54
N GLU A 193 1.23 -29.32 -6.35
CA GLU A 193 1.46 -28.43 -5.20
C GLU A 193 0.58 -27.19 -5.27
N ILE A 194 0.46 -26.59 -6.46
CA ILE A 194 -0.42 -25.45 -6.69
C ILE A 194 -1.87 -25.79 -6.34
N ILE A 195 -2.34 -26.97 -6.79
CA ILE A 195 -3.68 -27.42 -6.45
C ILE A 195 -3.83 -27.60 -4.94
N ASN A 196 -2.83 -28.16 -4.24
CA ASN A 196 -2.84 -28.35 -2.78
C ASN A 196 -2.89 -27.00 -2.02
N TYR A 197 -2.36 -25.91 -2.57
CA TYR A 197 -2.53 -24.58 -1.98
C TYR A 197 -3.95 -24.03 -2.14
N ILE A 198 -4.68 -24.49 -3.15
CA ILE A 198 -6.03 -24.00 -3.47
C ILE A 198 -7.12 -24.79 -2.77
N ILE A 199 -6.99 -26.13 -2.67
CA ILE A 199 -8.01 -27.00 -2.06
C ILE A 199 -7.78 -27.18 -0.55
N ASP A 200 -8.86 -27.47 0.18
CA ASP A 200 -8.77 -27.70 1.63
C ASP A 200 -8.27 -29.12 1.98
N ASN A 201 -8.14 -30.01 0.99
CA ASN A 201 -7.72 -31.41 1.14
C ASN A 201 -8.64 -32.28 2.05
N ASP A 202 -9.91 -31.89 2.14
CA ASP A 202 -10.91 -32.62 2.94
C ASP A 202 -11.47 -33.86 2.22
N GLY A 203 -11.05 -34.12 0.97
CA GLY A 203 -11.55 -35.20 0.12
C GLY A 203 -13.02 -35.05 -0.24
N SER A 204 -13.55 -33.85 -0.17
CA SER A 204 -14.97 -33.53 -0.39
C SER A 204 -15.34 -33.54 -1.88
N LYS A 205 -16.65 -33.70 -2.17
CA LYS A 205 -17.16 -33.51 -3.54
C LYS A 205 -16.86 -32.10 -4.08
N LEU A 206 -16.65 -31.13 -3.19
CA LEU A 206 -16.33 -29.77 -3.52
C LEU A 206 -14.91 -29.68 -4.13
N ASP A 207 -13.93 -30.38 -3.57
CA ASP A 207 -12.56 -30.39 -4.09
C ASP A 207 -12.52 -30.92 -5.52
N THR A 208 -13.29 -31.98 -5.81
CA THR A 208 -13.39 -32.50 -7.18
C THR A 208 -14.03 -31.53 -8.17
N GLN A 209 -14.98 -30.71 -7.73
CA GLN A 209 -15.58 -29.65 -8.56
C GLN A 209 -14.58 -28.51 -8.80
N ILE A 210 -13.85 -28.09 -7.77
CA ILE A 210 -12.81 -27.07 -7.89
C ILE A 210 -11.73 -27.50 -8.89
N ILE A 211 -11.23 -28.74 -8.80
CA ILE A 211 -10.22 -29.27 -9.73
C ILE A 211 -10.72 -29.24 -11.17
N LYS A 212 -12.00 -29.61 -11.41
CA LYS A 212 -12.59 -29.54 -12.76
C LYS A 212 -12.63 -28.10 -13.33
N ILE A 213 -12.89 -27.10 -12.48
CA ILE A 213 -12.89 -25.70 -12.92
C ILE A 213 -11.47 -25.21 -13.22
N LEU A 214 -10.47 -25.70 -12.47
CA LEU A 214 -9.06 -25.32 -12.66
C LEU A 214 -8.43 -25.91 -13.92
N HIS A 215 -9.01 -26.96 -14.52
CA HIS A 215 -8.43 -27.72 -15.62
C HIS A 215 -7.88 -26.85 -16.77
N LEU A 216 -8.68 -25.93 -17.29
CA LEU A 216 -8.23 -25.03 -18.37
C LEU A 216 -7.13 -24.07 -17.95
N SER A 217 -7.13 -23.64 -16.69
CA SER A 217 -6.07 -22.79 -16.15
C SER A 217 -4.76 -23.56 -15.97
N ILE A 218 -4.84 -24.87 -15.68
CA ILE A 218 -3.69 -25.78 -15.63
C ILE A 218 -3.11 -25.95 -17.03
N GLU A 219 -3.96 -26.24 -18.04
CA GLU A 219 -3.53 -26.37 -19.43
C GLU A 219 -2.81 -25.12 -19.95
N GLU A 220 -3.31 -23.90 -19.64
CA GLU A 220 -2.63 -22.66 -19.98
C GLU A 220 -1.25 -22.51 -19.32
N GLY A 221 -1.11 -22.99 -18.10
CA GLY A 221 0.16 -22.97 -17.35
C GLY A 221 1.16 -24.06 -17.77
N SER A 222 0.70 -25.12 -18.44
CA SER A 222 1.53 -26.28 -18.78
C SER A 222 2.66 -25.98 -19.78
N SER A 223 2.52 -24.90 -20.55
CA SER A 223 3.54 -24.44 -21.52
C SER A 223 4.82 -23.88 -20.89
N ILE A 224 4.81 -23.62 -19.59
CA ILE A 224 5.93 -23.02 -18.83
C ILE A 224 6.38 -24.02 -17.77
N GLU A 225 7.67 -24.38 -17.81
CA GLU A 225 8.23 -25.37 -16.90
C GLU A 225 9.13 -24.77 -15.82
N THR A 226 9.74 -23.60 -16.08
CA THR A 226 10.70 -22.97 -15.18
C THR A 226 10.20 -21.63 -14.62
N GLU A 227 10.71 -21.26 -13.44
CA GLU A 227 10.45 -19.94 -12.84
C GLU A 227 10.91 -18.80 -13.77
N PHE A 228 12.06 -18.99 -14.42
CA PHE A 228 12.62 -17.99 -15.32
C PHE A 228 11.71 -17.72 -16.52
N GLU A 229 11.19 -18.75 -17.17
CA GLU A 229 10.22 -18.62 -18.26
C GLU A 229 8.92 -17.93 -17.82
N ALA A 230 8.45 -18.23 -16.60
CA ALA A 230 7.27 -17.57 -16.03
C ALA A 230 7.50 -16.06 -15.85
N ILE A 231 8.66 -15.66 -15.35
CA ILE A 231 9.04 -14.27 -15.17
C ILE A 231 9.24 -13.58 -16.53
N GLU A 232 9.86 -14.26 -17.50
CA GLU A 232 10.00 -13.77 -18.86
C GLU A 232 8.62 -13.56 -19.51
N TYR A 233 7.69 -14.48 -19.33
CA TYR A 233 6.31 -14.31 -19.81
C TYR A 233 5.65 -13.06 -19.22
N ILE A 234 5.77 -12.85 -17.89
CA ILE A 234 5.24 -11.67 -17.21
C ILE A 234 5.89 -10.38 -17.73
N SER A 235 7.19 -10.42 -18.05
CA SER A 235 7.94 -9.25 -18.51
C SER A 235 7.41 -8.66 -19.82
N LYS A 236 6.76 -9.48 -20.67
CA LYS A 236 6.14 -9.05 -21.93
C LYS A 236 4.95 -8.10 -21.73
N TYR A 237 4.31 -8.12 -20.55
CA TYR A 237 3.12 -7.33 -20.23
C TYR A 237 3.40 -6.08 -19.37
N ILE A 238 4.66 -5.74 -19.14
CA ILE A 238 5.04 -4.52 -18.43
C ILE A 238 4.65 -3.27 -19.24
N ASN A 239 4.39 -2.20 -18.54
CA ASN A 239 4.07 -0.88 -19.10
C ASN A 239 5.32 -0.27 -19.77
N ASN A 240 5.51 -0.48 -21.06
CA ASN A 240 6.64 0.05 -21.84
C ASN A 240 6.47 1.55 -22.19
N SER A 241 6.07 2.39 -21.25
CA SER A 241 6.00 3.83 -21.50
C SER A 241 7.36 4.54 -21.44
N THR A 242 8.43 3.84 -21.10
CA THR A 242 9.77 4.38 -21.01
C THR A 242 10.80 3.39 -21.55
N TYR A 243 11.25 3.63 -22.78
CA TYR A 243 12.49 3.15 -23.41
C TYR A 243 12.61 1.68 -23.84
N ASN A 244 13.40 1.47 -24.90
CA ASN A 244 13.97 0.19 -25.34
C ASN A 244 14.90 -0.38 -24.23
N VAL A 245 14.29 -0.96 -23.21
CA VAL A 245 15.00 -1.59 -22.09
C VAL A 245 15.32 -3.02 -22.50
N SER A 246 16.57 -3.46 -22.28
CA SER A 246 16.97 -4.85 -22.50
C SER A 246 16.09 -5.83 -21.71
N ASP A 247 15.87 -7.02 -22.25
CA ASP A 247 14.96 -8.01 -21.62
C ASP A 247 15.46 -8.43 -20.24
N GLU A 248 16.76 -8.44 -20.00
CA GLU A 248 17.34 -8.68 -18.66
C GLU A 248 16.89 -7.65 -17.63
N LYS A 249 16.86 -6.36 -17.99
CA LYS A 249 16.38 -5.30 -17.11
C LYS A 249 14.88 -5.42 -16.83
N LYS A 250 14.09 -5.89 -17.81
CA LYS A 250 12.65 -6.17 -17.62
C LYS A 250 12.43 -7.32 -16.65
N ILE A 251 13.21 -8.40 -16.78
CA ILE A 251 13.17 -9.55 -15.88
C ILE A 251 13.52 -9.11 -14.45
N LYS A 252 14.59 -8.33 -14.30
CA LYS A 252 14.96 -7.76 -12.99
C LYS A 252 13.86 -6.88 -12.41
N TYR A 253 13.24 -6.04 -13.23
CA TYR A 253 12.10 -5.20 -12.82
C TYR A 253 10.90 -6.03 -12.35
N VAL A 254 10.57 -7.15 -13.00
CA VAL A 254 9.48 -8.04 -12.55
C VAL A 254 9.78 -8.56 -11.15
N LYS A 255 11.01 -9.06 -10.91
CA LYS A 255 11.39 -9.60 -9.59
C LYS A 255 11.36 -8.53 -8.49
N GLU A 256 11.95 -7.37 -8.75
CA GLU A 256 12.17 -6.33 -7.75
C GLU A 256 10.94 -5.46 -7.48
N HIS A 257 10.04 -5.31 -8.47
CA HIS A 257 8.88 -4.42 -8.35
C HIS A 257 7.54 -5.16 -8.47
N VAL A 258 7.33 -5.96 -9.53
CA VAL A 258 6.00 -6.56 -9.76
C VAL A 258 5.67 -7.62 -8.71
N LEU A 259 6.57 -8.60 -8.51
CA LEU A 259 6.37 -9.68 -7.54
C LEU A 259 6.52 -9.20 -6.09
N LYS A 260 7.35 -8.18 -5.85
CA LYS A 260 7.52 -7.59 -4.53
C LYS A 260 6.31 -6.75 -4.12
N ASP A 261 5.72 -5.99 -5.06
CA ASP A 261 4.51 -5.19 -4.84
C ASP A 261 3.22 -6.03 -4.84
N TYR A 262 3.30 -7.30 -5.26
CA TYR A 262 2.21 -8.24 -5.10
C TYR A 262 2.12 -8.70 -3.65
N LEU A 263 0.95 -8.55 -3.00
CA LEU A 263 0.70 -8.90 -1.61
C LEU A 263 1.76 -8.35 -0.64
N THR A 264 1.94 -7.04 -0.65
CA THR A 264 2.98 -6.31 0.09
C THR A 264 2.97 -6.54 1.61
N HIS A 265 1.84 -6.98 2.17
CA HIS A 265 1.70 -7.30 3.59
C HIS A 265 2.36 -8.63 3.99
N LEU A 266 2.76 -9.44 3.02
CA LEU A 266 3.39 -10.74 3.26
C LEU A 266 4.90 -10.65 3.00
N PRO A 267 5.74 -11.14 3.95
CA PRO A 267 7.19 -10.98 3.84
C PRO A 267 7.83 -11.93 2.85
N ASN A 268 7.29 -13.16 2.69
CA ASN A 268 7.92 -14.25 1.95
C ASN A 268 7.06 -14.72 0.78
N ASP A 269 7.70 -15.19 -0.30
CA ASP A 269 6.99 -15.69 -1.48
C ASP A 269 6.19 -16.96 -1.17
N LEU A 270 6.65 -17.81 -0.26
CA LEU A 270 5.87 -18.97 0.22
C LEU A 270 4.55 -18.52 0.87
N SER A 271 4.56 -17.48 1.70
CA SER A 271 3.34 -16.90 2.29
C SER A 271 2.41 -16.33 1.23
N LYS A 272 2.96 -15.75 0.16
CA LYS A 272 2.18 -15.26 -0.98
C LYS A 272 1.52 -16.40 -1.75
N LEU A 273 2.20 -17.55 -1.91
CA LEU A 273 1.62 -18.74 -2.53
C LEU A 273 0.39 -19.25 -1.76
N PHE A 274 0.52 -19.45 -0.44
CA PHE A 274 -0.59 -19.87 0.41
C PHE A 274 -1.75 -18.88 0.37
N PHE A 275 -1.44 -17.59 0.46
CA PHE A 275 -2.49 -16.57 0.46
C PHE A 275 -3.19 -16.44 -0.89
N THR A 276 -2.44 -16.58 -1.99
CA THR A 276 -3.01 -16.64 -3.34
C THR A 276 -3.93 -17.84 -3.49
N GLY A 277 -3.50 -19.01 -3.00
CA GLY A 277 -4.33 -20.22 -2.93
C GLY A 277 -5.64 -19.98 -2.15
N HIS A 278 -5.54 -19.35 -0.97
CA HIS A 278 -6.72 -18.97 -0.18
C HIS A 278 -7.66 -18.01 -0.93
N MET A 279 -7.14 -17.02 -1.64
CA MET A 279 -7.94 -16.11 -2.45
C MET A 279 -8.70 -16.85 -3.56
N VAL A 280 -8.02 -17.78 -4.25
CA VAL A 280 -8.63 -18.62 -5.29
C VAL A 280 -9.67 -19.55 -4.70
N ASN A 281 -9.39 -20.20 -3.58
CA ASN A 281 -10.34 -21.06 -2.88
C ASN A 281 -11.63 -20.30 -2.52
N LYS A 282 -11.47 -19.12 -1.88
CA LYS A 282 -12.61 -18.26 -1.54
C LYS A 282 -13.43 -17.87 -2.77
N LEU A 283 -12.75 -17.48 -3.86
CA LEU A 283 -13.39 -17.11 -5.12
C LEU A 283 -14.19 -18.27 -5.72
N LEU A 284 -13.62 -19.49 -5.76
CA LEU A 284 -14.26 -20.68 -6.29
C LEU A 284 -15.43 -21.18 -5.43
N LYS A 285 -15.31 -21.09 -4.09
CA LYS A 285 -16.42 -21.37 -3.18
C LYS A 285 -17.60 -20.42 -3.36
N CYS A 286 -17.31 -19.13 -3.55
CA CYS A 286 -18.36 -18.15 -3.88
C CYS A 286 -18.97 -18.44 -5.28
N TYR A 287 -18.16 -18.80 -6.26
CA TYR A 287 -18.62 -19.17 -7.59
C TYR A 287 -19.53 -20.41 -7.59
N LEU A 288 -19.21 -21.41 -6.79
CA LEU A 288 -20.02 -22.60 -6.56
C LEU A 288 -21.21 -22.35 -5.61
N ARG A 289 -21.40 -21.12 -5.13
CA ARG A 289 -22.45 -20.70 -4.20
C ARG A 289 -22.44 -21.43 -2.84
N VAL A 290 -21.27 -21.90 -2.43
CA VAL A 290 -21.08 -22.49 -1.08
C VAL A 290 -20.97 -21.41 -0.02
N ILE A 291 -20.35 -20.27 -0.37
CA ILE A 291 -20.18 -19.11 0.50
C ILE A 291 -20.84 -17.90 -0.15
N PRO A 292 -21.53 -17.03 0.61
CA PRO A 292 -22.11 -15.81 0.09
C PRO A 292 -21.02 -14.81 -0.36
N PHE A 293 -21.38 -13.91 -1.26
CA PHE A 293 -20.51 -12.81 -1.69
C PHE A 293 -20.31 -11.79 -0.57
N ASP A 294 -19.18 -11.10 -0.64
CA ASP A 294 -18.91 -9.97 0.25
C ASP A 294 -19.71 -8.73 -0.19
N ASP A 295 -20.24 -8.01 0.79
CA ASP A 295 -20.90 -6.73 0.56
C ASP A 295 -19.88 -5.58 0.70
N ARG A 296 -19.81 -4.74 -0.34
CA ARG A 296 -18.93 -3.55 -0.35
C ARG A 296 -19.38 -2.48 0.63
N ASP A 297 -20.69 -2.40 0.89
CA ASP A 297 -21.29 -1.33 1.67
C ASP A 297 -21.41 -1.68 3.15
N SER A 298 -21.20 -2.95 3.50
CA SER A 298 -21.19 -3.40 4.88
C SER A 298 -20.10 -2.72 5.69
N TYR A 299 -20.44 -2.12 6.83
CA TYR A 299 -19.51 -1.49 7.77
C TYR A 299 -18.46 -2.45 8.34
N LYS A 300 -18.72 -3.75 8.31
CA LYS A 300 -17.70 -4.78 8.62
C LYS A 300 -16.44 -4.62 7.75
N ASN A 301 -16.63 -4.24 6.50
CA ASN A 301 -15.59 -4.10 5.48
C ASN A 301 -15.10 -2.67 5.32
N LYS A 302 -15.43 -1.78 6.24
CA LYS A 302 -15.06 -0.37 6.23
C LYS A 302 -14.15 -0.02 7.40
N ARG A 303 -13.33 1.00 7.20
CA ARG A 303 -12.47 1.62 8.21
C ARG A 303 -12.56 3.13 8.05
N ILE A 304 -12.25 3.84 9.13
CA ILE A 304 -12.24 5.30 9.15
C ILE A 304 -10.82 5.77 9.38
N ASP A 305 -10.29 6.53 8.44
CA ASP A 305 -9.02 7.20 8.59
C ASP A 305 -9.24 8.56 9.24
N CYS A 306 -8.75 8.68 10.47
CA CYS A 306 -8.71 9.93 11.21
C CYS A 306 -7.56 10.81 10.72
N ILE A 307 -7.39 11.97 11.33
CA ILE A 307 -6.39 12.98 10.97
C ILE A 307 -4.94 12.43 10.90
N GLY A 308 -4.55 11.52 11.81
CA GLY A 308 -3.19 10.96 11.85
C GLY A 308 -2.79 10.24 10.56
N PRO A 309 -3.51 9.18 10.14
CA PRO A 309 -3.25 8.48 8.88
C PRO A 309 -3.33 9.38 7.65
N LEU A 310 -4.28 10.34 7.60
CA LEU A 310 -4.42 11.27 6.48
C LEU A 310 -3.22 12.21 6.34
N LEU A 311 -2.78 12.82 7.44
CA LEU A 311 -1.58 13.67 7.44
C LEU A 311 -0.31 12.85 7.19
N GLY A 312 -0.19 11.66 7.76
CA GLY A 312 0.94 10.77 7.55
C GLY A 312 1.10 10.39 6.07
N SER A 313 -0.01 10.01 5.41
CA SER A 313 -0.01 9.71 3.97
C SER A 313 0.41 10.90 3.12
N LEU A 314 -0.11 12.10 3.43
CA LEU A 314 0.27 13.33 2.72
C LEU A 314 1.75 13.65 2.91
N THR A 315 2.26 13.56 4.13
CA THR A 315 3.67 13.80 4.46
C THR A 315 4.57 12.83 3.69
N HIS A 316 4.22 11.54 3.67
CA HIS A 316 4.96 10.54 2.89
C HIS A 316 5.00 10.86 1.39
N GLN A 317 3.88 11.31 0.82
CA GLN A 317 3.83 11.74 -0.59
C GLN A 317 4.76 12.94 -0.86
N CYS A 318 4.77 13.93 0.05
CA CYS A 318 5.66 15.09 -0.07
C CYS A 318 7.14 14.68 -0.01
N PHE A 319 7.52 13.82 0.93
CA PHE A 319 8.90 13.32 1.04
C PHE A 319 9.32 12.49 -0.18
N ASN A 320 8.45 11.61 -0.67
CA ASN A 320 8.72 10.85 -1.89
C ASN A 320 8.90 11.75 -3.14
N LYS A 321 8.23 12.89 -3.17
CA LYS A 321 8.46 13.87 -4.24
C LYS A 321 9.83 14.52 -4.11
N ILE A 322 10.22 14.94 -2.92
CA ILE A 322 11.54 15.54 -2.64
C ILE A 322 12.65 14.55 -3.04
N THR A 323 12.55 13.27 -2.64
CA THR A 323 13.57 12.24 -2.96
C THR A 323 13.66 11.90 -4.45
N LYS A 324 12.63 12.20 -5.24
CA LYS A 324 12.66 12.01 -6.70
C LYS A 324 13.23 13.22 -7.44
N ASP A 325 13.10 14.40 -6.84
CA ASP A 325 13.53 15.67 -7.42
C ASP A 325 15.02 15.94 -7.10
N ILE A 326 15.64 15.18 -6.17
CA ILE A 326 17.08 15.15 -5.87
C ILE A 326 17.78 14.12 -6.75
#